data_0e16cb8820747401e57efe8b6ef20f22
#
_entry.id   0e16cb8820747401e57efe8b6ef20f22
#
_cell.length_a   1.000
_cell.length_b   1.000
_cell.length_c   1.000
_cell.angle_alpha   90.00
_cell.angle_beta   90.00
_cell.angle_gamma   90.00
#
_symmetry.space_group_name_H-M   'P 1'
#
loop_
_entity.id
_entity.type
_entity.pdbx_description
1 polymer ?
#
loop_
_entity_poly.entity_id
_entity_poly.type
_entity_poly.pdbx_seq_one_letter_code
_entity_poly.pdbx_strand_id
1 'polypeptide(L)'
;MYLSEINTYPIKSTHPISIKAGYLFPTGIGFDRNWMVIDANNAMMTSRKYPKLLHVFSCIEGSNLRVILPQQDFLIPLVPLPNTPVLVKHWGEELMPAWPQNPALDAALSDYLGLPCRLVYSASLQASEVIQTASFADAQPLLLTTTASLAALNGRLNEAIGMDRFRANLVVSNLIADIEDDWKRIRIGACELEVTYPCERCVLTTINPVSLTKHEHQEPLRTLATYRRLEEGGVGFGLNLIVVRAGPIAIGDTVEVLP
;
A
#
# COMPACT_ATOMS: atom_id res chain seq x y z
N MET A 1 5.20 12.61 19.55
CA MET A 1 5.19 11.52 18.55
C MET A 1 5.87 12.04 17.29
N TYR A 2 6.44 11.17 16.49
CA TYR A 2 7.10 11.56 15.24
C TYR A 2 6.91 10.49 14.16
N LEU A 3 7.01 10.91 12.89
CA LEU A 3 6.95 10.01 11.74
C LEU A 3 8.25 9.20 11.66
N SER A 4 8.18 7.89 11.82
CA SER A 4 9.36 7.00 11.82
C SER A 4 9.61 6.30 10.51
N GLU A 5 8.55 6.04 9.70
CA GLU A 5 8.69 5.43 8.39
C GLU A 5 7.70 6.04 7.39
N ILE A 6 8.16 6.14 6.15
CA ILE A 6 7.34 6.52 5.00
C ILE A 6 7.55 5.46 3.93
N ASN A 7 6.46 4.80 3.52
CA ASN A 7 6.50 3.75 2.51
C ASN A 7 5.53 4.07 1.36
N THR A 8 5.98 3.92 0.13
CA THR A 8 5.12 3.94 -1.06
C THR A 8 5.16 2.58 -1.74
N TYR A 9 4.08 2.21 -2.38
CA TYR A 9 3.90 0.93 -3.07
C TYR A 9 3.51 1.21 -4.54
N PRO A 10 4.44 1.61 -5.41
CA PRO A 10 4.10 2.05 -6.76
C PRO A 10 3.25 1.04 -7.52
N ILE A 11 3.61 -0.23 -7.41
CA ILE A 11 2.84 -1.33 -8.00
C ILE A 11 2.02 -2.01 -6.88
N LYS A 12 0.71 -2.11 -7.09
CA LYS A 12 -0.20 -2.79 -6.15
C LYS A 12 0.28 -4.21 -5.83
N SER A 13 0.23 -4.58 -4.55
CA SER A 13 0.59 -5.93 -4.05
C SER A 13 2.07 -6.30 -4.14
N THR A 14 2.97 -5.39 -4.53
CA THR A 14 4.42 -5.66 -4.61
C THR A 14 5.18 -5.14 -3.39
N HIS A 15 6.51 -5.25 -3.40
CA HIS A 15 7.39 -4.77 -2.33
C HIS A 15 7.29 -3.23 -2.17
N PRO A 16 7.34 -2.68 -0.95
CA PRO A 16 7.37 -1.24 -0.72
C PRO A 16 8.69 -0.59 -1.17
N ILE A 17 8.64 0.70 -1.42
CA ILE A 17 9.80 1.59 -1.42
C ILE A 17 9.75 2.41 -0.14
N SER A 18 10.72 2.25 0.75
CA SER A 18 10.88 3.12 1.92
C SER A 18 11.62 4.39 1.51
N ILE A 19 11.07 5.55 1.84
CA ILE A 19 11.62 6.86 1.50
C ILE A 19 11.85 7.70 2.76
N LYS A 20 12.83 8.59 2.72
CA LYS A 20 13.14 9.47 3.87
C LYS A 20 12.27 10.73 3.91
N ALA A 21 11.81 11.16 2.76
CA ALA A 21 10.94 12.31 2.58
C ALA A 21 10.08 12.14 1.33
N GLY A 22 8.94 12.79 1.30
CA GLY A 22 8.00 12.73 0.18
C GLY A 22 7.04 13.90 0.19
N TYR A 23 6.06 13.85 -0.69
CA TYR A 23 4.98 14.82 -0.76
C TYR A 23 3.63 14.11 -0.69
N LEU A 24 2.75 14.57 0.19
CA LEU A 24 1.37 14.11 0.28
C LEU A 24 0.51 14.94 -0.65
N PHE A 25 -0.09 14.29 -1.62
CA PHE A 25 -1.13 14.81 -2.50
C PHE A 25 -2.52 14.43 -1.97
N PRO A 26 -3.61 15.02 -2.45
CA PRO A 26 -4.96 14.52 -2.12
C PRO A 26 -5.15 13.03 -2.40
N THR A 27 -4.42 12.49 -3.39
CA THR A 27 -4.41 11.07 -3.77
C THR A 27 -3.45 10.19 -2.95
N GLY A 28 -2.82 10.72 -1.89
CA GLY A 28 -1.85 10.01 -1.05
C GLY A 28 -0.39 10.37 -1.35
N ILE A 29 0.53 9.47 -1.07
CA ILE A 29 1.96 9.63 -1.38
C ILE A 29 2.16 9.52 -2.89
N GLY A 30 3.05 10.34 -3.45
CA GLY A 30 3.37 10.32 -4.88
C GLY A 30 3.69 8.91 -5.39
N PHE A 31 3.06 8.54 -6.49
CA PHE A 31 3.16 7.25 -7.18
C PHE A 31 2.61 6.04 -6.44
N ASP A 32 1.97 6.19 -5.28
CA ASP A 32 1.43 5.07 -4.52
C ASP A 32 0.28 4.37 -5.27
N ARG A 33 0.43 3.06 -5.54
CA ARG A 33 -0.51 2.19 -6.28
C ARG A 33 -0.95 2.74 -7.65
N ASN A 34 -0.05 3.45 -8.36
CA ASN A 34 -0.33 3.94 -9.71
C ASN A 34 -0.33 2.81 -10.75
N TRP A 35 0.34 1.70 -10.44
CA TRP A 35 0.41 0.51 -11.28
C TRP A 35 -0.22 -0.71 -10.60
N MET A 36 -0.68 -1.63 -11.44
CA MET A 36 -1.26 -2.90 -11.01
C MET A 36 -0.91 -4.00 -12.01
N VAL A 37 -0.68 -5.22 -11.53
CA VAL A 37 -0.58 -6.41 -12.38
C VAL A 37 -1.98 -6.99 -12.56
N ILE A 38 -2.33 -7.30 -13.82
CA ILE A 38 -3.60 -7.94 -14.19
C ILE A 38 -3.35 -9.25 -14.92
N ASP A 39 -4.28 -10.18 -14.81
CA ASP A 39 -4.26 -11.45 -15.52
C ASP A 39 -4.79 -11.33 -16.97
N ALA A 40 -4.85 -12.46 -17.69
CA ALA A 40 -5.35 -12.54 -19.08
C ALA A 40 -6.82 -12.09 -19.22
N ASN A 41 -7.60 -12.09 -18.13
CA ASN A 41 -8.99 -11.66 -18.10
C ASN A 41 -9.15 -10.20 -17.65
N ASN A 42 -8.05 -9.45 -17.61
CA ASN A 42 -7.98 -8.08 -17.10
C ASN A 42 -8.40 -7.96 -15.62
N ALA A 43 -8.33 -9.02 -14.84
CA ALA A 43 -8.64 -9.01 -13.44
C ALA A 43 -7.38 -8.73 -12.60
N MET A 44 -7.54 -7.94 -11.53
CA MET A 44 -6.51 -7.58 -10.58
C MET A 44 -5.82 -8.82 -10.00
N MET A 45 -4.50 -8.86 -10.07
CA MET A 45 -3.69 -9.83 -9.36
C MET A 45 -3.25 -9.28 -8.00
N THR A 46 -3.46 -10.07 -6.95
CA THR A 46 -3.09 -9.67 -5.58
C THR A 46 -2.13 -10.65 -4.95
N SER A 47 -1.25 -10.17 -4.08
CA SER A 47 -0.33 -11.02 -3.31
C SER A 47 -1.04 -11.98 -2.34
N ARG A 48 -2.34 -11.80 -2.07
CA ARG A 48 -3.16 -12.80 -1.37
C ARG A 48 -3.26 -14.12 -2.13
N LYS A 49 -3.37 -14.06 -3.46
CA LYS A 49 -3.46 -15.22 -4.36
C LYS A 49 -2.12 -15.56 -5.00
N TYR A 50 -1.29 -14.56 -5.25
CA TYR A 50 0.01 -14.67 -5.92
C TYR A 50 1.12 -14.09 -5.03
N PRO A 51 1.56 -14.79 -3.96
CA PRO A 51 2.52 -14.27 -3.00
C PRO A 51 3.85 -13.81 -3.62
N LYS A 52 4.27 -14.41 -4.75
CA LYS A 52 5.46 -13.99 -5.50
C LYS A 52 5.48 -12.50 -5.87
N LEU A 53 4.31 -11.83 -5.95
CA LEU A 53 4.24 -10.39 -6.16
C LEU A 53 4.97 -9.61 -5.07
N LEU A 54 5.03 -10.10 -3.83
CA LEU A 54 5.79 -9.48 -2.74
C LEU A 54 7.30 -9.41 -3.02
N HIS A 55 7.81 -10.24 -3.94
CA HIS A 55 9.21 -10.23 -4.38
C HIS A 55 9.41 -9.52 -5.73
N VAL A 56 8.44 -8.79 -6.22
CA VAL A 56 8.63 -7.78 -7.27
C VAL A 56 9.05 -6.48 -6.57
N PHE A 57 10.32 -6.12 -6.74
CA PHE A 57 10.88 -4.90 -6.16
C PHE A 57 10.77 -3.74 -7.16
N SER A 58 10.84 -2.54 -6.64
CA SER A 58 10.94 -1.35 -7.48
C SER A 58 11.70 -0.23 -6.77
N CYS A 59 12.26 0.70 -7.54
CA CYS A 59 12.79 1.96 -7.04
C CYS A 59 12.58 3.08 -8.06
N ILE A 60 12.49 4.31 -7.54
CA ILE A 60 12.37 5.51 -8.39
C ILE A 60 13.77 5.93 -8.82
N GLU A 61 13.97 6.09 -10.13
CA GLU A 61 15.24 6.44 -10.73
C GLU A 61 15.05 7.56 -11.76
N GLY A 62 15.29 8.79 -11.33
CA GLY A 62 14.99 9.98 -12.13
C GLY A 62 13.49 10.08 -12.46
N SER A 63 13.15 10.10 -13.74
CA SER A 63 11.77 10.12 -14.24
C SER A 63 11.19 8.71 -14.50
N ASN A 64 11.84 7.66 -14.03
CA ASN A 64 11.45 6.28 -14.28
C ASN A 64 11.20 5.50 -12.98
N LEU A 65 10.33 4.49 -13.07
CA LEU A 65 10.23 3.40 -12.13
C LEU A 65 11.10 2.25 -12.67
N ARG A 66 12.12 1.85 -11.92
CA ARG A 66 12.82 0.60 -12.16
C ARG A 66 12.01 -0.51 -11.52
N VAL A 67 11.57 -1.48 -12.30
CA VAL A 67 10.93 -2.71 -11.84
C VAL A 67 11.97 -3.81 -11.86
N ILE A 68 12.19 -4.46 -10.71
CA ILE A 68 13.27 -5.41 -10.47
C ILE A 68 12.68 -6.80 -10.29
N LEU A 69 13.00 -7.70 -11.23
CA LEU A 69 12.67 -9.11 -11.19
C LEU A 69 13.94 -9.93 -10.94
N PRO A 70 13.86 -11.19 -10.50
CA PRO A 70 15.05 -11.98 -10.16
C PRO A 70 16.11 -12.11 -11.28
N GLN A 71 15.70 -12.01 -12.54
CA GLN A 71 16.60 -12.22 -13.69
C GLN A 71 16.93 -10.97 -14.47
N GLN A 72 16.10 -9.92 -14.36
CA GLN A 72 16.28 -8.69 -15.15
C GLN A 72 15.46 -7.52 -14.60
N ASP A 73 15.89 -6.32 -14.92
CA ASP A 73 15.25 -5.07 -14.54
C ASP A 73 14.67 -4.37 -15.77
N PHE A 74 13.63 -3.56 -15.51
CA PHE A 74 12.96 -2.76 -16.52
C PHE A 74 12.82 -1.33 -16.04
N LEU A 75 13.06 -0.37 -16.92
CA LEU A 75 12.76 1.04 -16.69
C LEU A 75 11.47 1.38 -17.42
N ILE A 76 10.48 1.90 -16.68
CA ILE A 76 9.23 2.43 -17.24
C ILE A 76 9.03 3.88 -16.78
N PRO A 77 8.42 4.76 -17.59
CA PRO A 77 8.16 6.13 -17.18
C PRO A 77 7.27 6.21 -15.94
N LEU A 78 7.61 7.10 -14.98
CA LEU A 78 6.75 7.40 -13.83
C LEU A 78 5.41 8.03 -14.24
N VAL A 79 5.40 8.76 -15.35
CA VAL A 79 4.21 9.31 -15.96
C VAL A 79 4.18 8.83 -17.40
N PRO A 80 3.53 7.69 -17.68
CA PRO A 80 3.47 7.14 -19.04
C PRO A 80 2.65 8.05 -19.97
N LEU A 81 3.01 8.04 -21.25
CA LEU A 81 2.18 8.66 -22.26
C LEU A 81 0.87 7.88 -22.43
N PRO A 82 -0.26 8.58 -22.68
CA PRO A 82 -1.53 7.95 -22.98
C PRO A 82 -1.40 6.99 -24.17
N ASN A 83 -2.03 5.83 -24.05
CA ASN A 83 -2.15 4.86 -25.13
C ASN A 83 -3.58 4.28 -25.13
N THR A 84 -3.84 3.27 -25.96
CA THR A 84 -5.17 2.62 -25.99
C THR A 84 -5.46 1.95 -24.67
N PRO A 85 -6.46 2.42 -23.90
CA PRO A 85 -6.77 1.87 -22.59
C PRO A 85 -7.40 0.47 -22.71
N VAL A 86 -7.18 -0.33 -21.68
CA VAL A 86 -7.92 -1.55 -21.41
C VAL A 86 -8.80 -1.34 -20.18
N LEU A 87 -9.97 -1.93 -20.17
CA LEU A 87 -10.82 -1.95 -18.98
C LEU A 87 -10.37 -3.07 -18.06
N VAL A 88 -10.08 -2.74 -16.81
CA VAL A 88 -9.58 -3.68 -15.79
C VAL A 88 -10.57 -3.80 -14.65
N LYS A 89 -10.70 -5.01 -14.10
CA LYS A 89 -11.48 -5.27 -12.88
C LYS A 89 -10.58 -5.03 -11.68
N HIS A 90 -10.91 -4.01 -10.87
CA HIS A 90 -10.16 -3.68 -9.65
C HIS A 90 -10.83 -4.31 -8.43
N TRP A 91 -11.98 -3.81 -8.00
CA TRP A 91 -12.79 -4.40 -6.94
C TRP A 91 -14.22 -4.61 -7.44
N GLY A 92 -14.78 -5.80 -7.15
CA GLY A 92 -16.14 -6.11 -7.59
C GLY A 92 -16.29 -6.12 -9.11
N GLU A 93 -17.41 -5.57 -9.60
CA GLU A 93 -17.75 -5.49 -11.03
C GLU A 93 -17.36 -4.14 -11.68
N GLU A 94 -16.80 -3.21 -10.90
CA GLU A 94 -16.37 -1.91 -11.42
C GLU A 94 -15.19 -2.06 -12.37
N LEU A 95 -15.32 -1.45 -13.55
CA LEU A 95 -14.28 -1.43 -14.57
C LEU A 95 -13.59 -0.07 -14.57
N MET A 96 -12.26 -0.09 -14.48
CA MET A 96 -11.41 1.11 -14.54
C MET A 96 -10.59 1.12 -15.84
N PRO A 97 -10.43 2.28 -16.50
CA PRO A 97 -9.51 2.39 -17.64
C PRO A 97 -8.05 2.35 -17.12
N ALA A 98 -7.23 1.56 -17.80
CA ALA A 98 -5.82 1.43 -17.49
C ALA A 98 -4.98 1.31 -18.76
N TRP A 99 -3.74 1.81 -18.72
CA TRP A 99 -2.84 1.77 -19.87
C TRP A 99 -1.81 0.65 -19.69
N PRO A 100 -1.74 -0.30 -20.66
CA PRO A 100 -0.63 -1.27 -20.75
C PRO A 100 0.70 -0.53 -20.85
N GLN A 101 1.76 -1.10 -20.25
CA GLN A 101 3.02 -0.39 -20.10
C GLN A 101 4.11 -0.88 -21.09
N ASN A 102 4.60 -2.08 -20.88
CA ASN A 102 5.79 -2.58 -21.57
C ASN A 102 5.65 -4.08 -21.85
N PRO A 103 5.51 -4.49 -23.13
CA PRO A 103 5.36 -5.91 -23.48
C PRO A 103 6.52 -6.82 -23.05
N ALA A 104 7.76 -6.30 -22.99
CA ALA A 104 8.90 -7.09 -22.55
C ALA A 104 8.85 -7.32 -21.01
N LEU A 105 8.42 -6.32 -20.24
CA LEU A 105 8.16 -6.47 -18.82
C LEU A 105 6.99 -7.44 -18.58
N ASP A 106 5.93 -7.37 -19.38
CA ASP A 106 4.77 -8.25 -19.28
C ASP A 106 5.18 -9.72 -19.49
N ALA A 107 6.03 -10.00 -20.49
CA ALA A 107 6.58 -11.32 -20.74
C ALA A 107 7.39 -11.82 -19.54
N ALA A 108 8.30 -10.98 -19.02
CA ALA A 108 9.13 -11.34 -17.86
C ALA A 108 8.32 -11.56 -16.58
N LEU A 109 7.29 -10.73 -16.32
CA LEU A 109 6.36 -10.93 -15.20
C LEU A 109 5.58 -12.24 -15.36
N SER A 110 5.13 -12.55 -16.58
CA SER A 110 4.40 -13.79 -16.87
C SER A 110 5.26 -15.02 -16.61
N ASP A 111 6.51 -14.99 -17.05
CA ASP A 111 7.48 -16.08 -16.79
C ASP A 111 7.76 -16.23 -15.29
N TYR A 112 8.00 -15.10 -14.59
CA TYR A 112 8.27 -15.11 -13.15
C TYR A 112 7.09 -15.63 -12.33
N LEU A 113 5.87 -15.17 -12.65
CA LEU A 113 4.67 -15.56 -11.93
C LEU A 113 4.11 -16.94 -12.36
N GLY A 114 4.48 -17.39 -13.56
CA GLY A 114 4.07 -18.67 -14.12
C GLY A 114 2.69 -18.68 -14.78
N LEU A 115 2.18 -17.50 -15.16
CA LEU A 115 0.89 -17.34 -15.85
C LEU A 115 0.86 -16.02 -16.63
N PRO A 116 0.07 -15.94 -17.74
CA PRO A 116 -0.05 -14.73 -18.52
C PRO A 116 -0.55 -13.57 -17.69
N CYS A 117 0.22 -12.49 -17.65
CA CYS A 117 -0.12 -11.28 -16.95
C CYS A 117 0.55 -10.06 -17.58
N ARG A 118 0.12 -8.87 -17.19
CA ARG A 118 0.70 -7.60 -17.66
C ARG A 118 0.60 -6.50 -16.60
N LEU A 119 1.52 -5.53 -16.71
CA LEU A 119 1.52 -4.34 -15.87
C LEU A 119 0.69 -3.24 -16.56
N VAL A 120 -0.19 -2.60 -15.79
CA VAL A 120 -1.00 -1.47 -16.25
C VAL A 120 -0.86 -0.28 -15.33
N TYR A 121 -1.01 0.92 -15.88
CA TYR A 121 -1.03 2.21 -15.18
C TYR A 121 -2.46 2.74 -15.12
N SER A 122 -2.87 3.35 -14.00
CA SER A 122 -4.21 3.92 -13.89
C SER A 122 -4.40 5.13 -14.80
N ALA A 123 -5.25 5.01 -15.82
CA ALA A 123 -5.56 6.11 -16.74
C ALA A 123 -6.32 7.25 -16.03
N SER A 124 -7.01 6.96 -14.94
CA SER A 124 -7.76 7.95 -14.15
C SER A 124 -6.87 9.01 -13.50
N LEU A 125 -5.57 8.70 -13.25
CA LEU A 125 -4.62 9.66 -12.66
C LEU A 125 -4.35 10.88 -13.56
N GLN A 126 -4.57 10.79 -14.87
CA GLN A 126 -4.37 11.89 -15.80
C GLN A 126 -5.68 12.56 -16.22
N ALA A 127 -6.82 11.93 -15.95
CA ALA A 127 -8.13 12.41 -16.40
C ALA A 127 -8.82 13.37 -15.43
N SER A 128 -8.31 13.55 -14.19
CA SER A 128 -9.07 14.21 -13.16
C SER A 128 -8.34 15.37 -12.49
N GLU A 129 -8.99 16.53 -12.49
CA GLU A 129 -8.66 17.66 -11.62
C GLU A 129 -9.08 17.41 -10.15
N VAL A 130 -9.88 16.38 -9.87
CA VAL A 130 -10.49 16.14 -8.53
C VAL A 130 -10.83 14.67 -8.32
N ILE A 131 -9.87 13.77 -8.00
CA ILE A 131 -10.30 12.44 -7.53
C ILE A 131 -9.34 11.91 -6.47
N GLN A 132 -9.87 11.72 -5.24
CA GLN A 132 -9.19 11.06 -4.12
C GLN A 132 -8.92 9.55 -4.37
N THR A 133 -9.48 8.96 -5.44
CA THR A 133 -9.45 7.52 -5.73
C THR A 133 -8.82 7.18 -7.09
N ALA A 134 -7.96 8.03 -7.63
CA ALA A 134 -7.41 7.85 -8.98
C ALA A 134 -6.39 6.71 -9.10
N SER A 135 -5.86 6.17 -7.99
CA SER A 135 -4.91 5.05 -7.99
C SER A 135 -5.61 3.70 -7.76
N PHE A 136 -4.84 2.61 -7.87
CA PHE A 136 -5.32 1.26 -7.51
C PHE A 136 -5.22 0.99 -5.99
N ALA A 137 -5.37 1.99 -5.13
CA ALA A 137 -5.43 1.81 -3.68
C ALA A 137 -6.59 0.90 -3.25
N ASP A 138 -6.44 0.22 -2.10
CA ASP A 138 -7.45 -0.75 -1.65
C ASP A 138 -8.67 -0.08 -1.02
N ALA A 139 -8.48 1.04 -0.32
CA ALA A 139 -9.53 1.75 0.41
C ALA A 139 -9.27 3.26 0.35
N GLN A 140 -8.56 3.82 1.33
CA GLN A 140 -8.20 5.24 1.37
C GLN A 140 -6.78 5.46 0.82
N PRO A 141 -6.43 6.72 0.47
CA PRO A 141 -5.12 7.05 -0.07
C PRO A 141 -3.94 6.69 0.85
N LEU A 142 -4.16 6.67 2.16
CA LEU A 142 -3.11 6.43 3.14
C LEU A 142 -3.55 5.44 4.22
N LEU A 143 -2.61 4.59 4.62
CA LEU A 143 -2.69 3.75 5.81
C LEU A 143 -1.61 4.19 6.79
N LEU A 144 -2.02 4.47 8.04
CA LEU A 144 -1.13 4.78 9.15
C LEU A 144 -1.19 3.66 10.20
N THR A 145 -0.04 3.37 10.78
CA THR A 145 0.12 2.47 11.93
C THR A 145 1.07 3.08 12.95
N THR A 146 1.13 2.51 14.15
CA THR A 146 2.04 2.99 15.19
C THR A 146 2.99 1.91 15.69
N THR A 147 4.18 2.32 16.15
CA THR A 147 5.20 1.38 16.66
C THR A 147 4.76 0.72 17.97
N ALA A 148 4.06 1.47 18.84
CA ALA A 148 3.59 0.93 20.12
C ALA A 148 2.49 -0.12 19.93
N SER A 149 1.56 0.06 18.98
CA SER A 149 0.53 -0.93 18.67
C SER A 149 1.12 -2.20 18.08
N LEU A 150 2.17 -2.10 17.22
CA LEU A 150 2.90 -3.27 16.77
C LEU A 150 3.63 -3.97 17.93
N ALA A 151 4.27 -3.22 18.83
CA ALA A 151 4.93 -3.81 20.00
C ALA A 151 3.94 -4.54 20.93
N ALA A 152 2.76 -3.96 21.16
CA ALA A 152 1.70 -4.59 21.93
C ALA A 152 1.14 -5.86 21.27
N LEU A 153 1.01 -5.88 19.94
CA LEU A 153 0.66 -7.09 19.19
C LEU A 153 1.76 -8.15 19.33
N ASN A 154 3.02 -7.78 19.10
CA ASN A 154 4.16 -8.69 19.20
C ASN A 154 4.32 -9.29 20.60
N GLY A 155 3.97 -8.55 21.66
CA GLY A 155 3.91 -9.09 23.02
C GLY A 155 2.86 -10.18 23.24
N ARG A 156 1.93 -10.38 22.29
CA ARG A 156 0.89 -11.42 22.32
C ARG A 156 1.15 -12.57 21.33
N LEU A 157 2.12 -12.40 20.43
CA LEU A 157 2.50 -13.40 19.45
C LEU A 157 3.63 -14.29 19.98
N ASN A 158 3.66 -15.55 19.55
CA ASN A 158 4.78 -16.44 19.84
C ASN A 158 6.05 -16.02 19.09
N GLU A 159 5.88 -15.49 17.87
CA GLU A 159 6.95 -14.97 17.02
C GLU A 159 6.64 -13.54 16.61
N ALA A 160 7.56 -12.62 16.86
CA ALA A 160 7.39 -11.23 16.49
C ALA A 160 7.37 -11.06 14.97
N ILE A 161 6.53 -10.13 14.50
CA ILE A 161 6.39 -9.77 13.08
C ILE A 161 6.81 -8.34 12.83
N GLY A 162 7.18 -8.02 11.58
CA GLY A 162 7.50 -6.68 11.15
C GLY A 162 6.27 -5.84 10.77
N MET A 163 6.47 -4.51 10.70
CA MET A 163 5.45 -3.56 10.24
C MET A 163 5.08 -3.78 8.77
N ASP A 164 5.97 -4.36 7.99
CA ASP A 164 5.80 -4.70 6.57
C ASP A 164 4.59 -5.61 6.30
N ARG A 165 4.17 -6.42 7.29
CA ARG A 165 2.94 -7.23 7.22
C ARG A 165 1.69 -6.39 7.00
N PHE A 166 1.68 -5.18 7.51
CA PHE A 166 0.52 -4.29 7.47
C PHE A 166 0.52 -3.34 6.28
N ARG A 167 1.66 -3.19 5.59
CA ARG A 167 1.80 -2.39 4.38
C ARG A 167 1.37 -0.93 4.57
N ALA A 168 1.74 -0.37 5.72
CA ALA A 168 1.43 1.02 6.06
C ALA A 168 2.23 2.00 5.18
N ASN A 169 1.60 3.11 4.81
CA ASN A 169 2.26 4.23 4.16
C ASN A 169 3.03 5.07 5.18
N LEU A 170 2.45 5.28 6.35
CA LEU A 170 3.00 6.10 7.42
C LEU A 170 3.09 5.27 8.70
N VAL A 171 4.26 5.27 9.33
CA VAL A 171 4.44 4.66 10.65
C VAL A 171 4.82 5.76 11.64
N VAL A 172 4.03 5.89 12.70
CA VAL A 172 4.27 6.87 13.75
C VAL A 172 4.92 6.20 14.95
N SER A 173 6.04 6.75 15.41
CA SER A 173 6.65 6.34 16.66
C SER A 173 5.95 7.02 17.84
N ASN A 174 5.46 6.22 18.76
CA ASN A 174 4.74 6.63 19.96
C ASN A 174 5.05 5.67 21.12
N LEU A 175 4.51 5.96 22.32
CA LEU A 175 4.76 5.16 23.53
C LEU A 175 3.53 4.41 24.03
N ILE A 176 2.34 4.73 23.56
CA ILE A 176 1.07 4.17 24.05
C ILE A 176 0.42 3.42 22.89
N ALA A 177 0.22 2.12 23.07
CA ALA A 177 -0.45 1.29 22.08
C ALA A 177 -1.93 1.69 21.94
N ASP A 178 -2.43 1.56 20.74
CA ASP A 178 -3.84 1.76 20.38
C ASP A 178 -4.35 3.21 20.61
N ILE A 179 -3.48 4.17 20.99
CA ILE A 179 -3.87 5.58 21.21
C ILE A 179 -4.37 6.21 19.90
N GLU A 180 -3.92 5.71 18.77
CA GLU A 180 -4.36 6.16 17.45
C GLU A 180 -5.86 5.96 17.21
N ASP A 181 -6.52 5.06 17.91
CA ASP A 181 -7.96 4.79 17.73
C ASP A 181 -8.84 6.00 18.08
N ASP A 182 -8.35 6.87 18.95
CA ASP A 182 -9.06 8.09 19.37
C ASP A 182 -8.80 9.28 18.43
N TRP A 183 -7.89 9.14 17.46
CA TRP A 183 -7.54 10.24 16.56
C TRP A 183 -8.64 10.52 15.55
N LYS A 184 -8.93 11.80 15.35
CA LYS A 184 -9.85 12.28 14.30
C LYS A 184 -9.09 12.99 13.20
N ARG A 185 -8.20 13.88 13.59
CA ARG A 185 -7.32 14.63 12.70
C ARG A 185 -5.92 14.68 13.29
N ILE A 186 -4.92 14.64 12.42
CA ILE A 186 -3.52 14.77 12.81
C ILE A 186 -2.82 15.75 11.87
N ARG A 187 -1.75 16.35 12.39
CA ARG A 187 -0.78 17.13 11.59
C ARG A 187 0.55 16.39 11.59
N ILE A 188 1.16 16.28 10.41
CA ILE A 188 2.52 15.77 10.21
C ILE A 188 3.29 16.86 9.45
N GLY A 189 4.25 17.52 10.10
CA GLY A 189 4.90 18.68 9.51
C GLY A 189 3.89 19.74 9.11
N ALA A 190 3.81 20.09 7.82
CA ALA A 190 2.84 21.05 7.28
C ALA A 190 1.53 20.42 6.81
N CYS A 191 1.46 19.08 6.73
CA CYS A 191 0.30 18.36 6.20
C CYS A 191 -0.76 18.14 7.28
N GLU A 192 -2.05 18.18 6.90
CA GLU A 192 -3.15 17.77 7.76
C GLU A 192 -3.87 16.56 7.15
N LEU A 193 -4.14 15.59 7.99
CA LEU A 193 -4.76 14.33 7.64
C LEU A 193 -6.00 14.12 8.51
N GLU A 194 -7.04 13.54 7.91
CA GLU A 194 -8.27 13.17 8.62
C GLU A 194 -8.39 11.65 8.66
N VAL A 195 -8.73 11.12 9.83
CA VAL A 195 -8.99 9.70 10.02
C VAL A 195 -10.41 9.40 9.53
N THR A 196 -10.53 8.46 8.60
CA THR A 196 -11.83 8.06 8.06
C THR A 196 -12.44 6.90 8.84
N TYR A 197 -11.68 5.82 9.00
CA TYR A 197 -12.10 4.62 9.74
C TYR A 197 -10.89 3.71 10.03
N PRO A 198 -10.98 2.80 11.03
CA PRO A 198 -9.96 1.79 11.28
C PRO A 198 -9.74 0.90 10.06
N CYS A 199 -8.49 0.51 9.81
CA CYS A 199 -8.19 -0.35 8.68
C CYS A 199 -8.50 -1.81 9.01
N GLU A 200 -9.52 -2.38 8.36
CA GLU A 200 -9.78 -3.81 8.42
C GLU A 200 -8.65 -4.59 7.77
N ARG A 201 -8.20 -5.65 8.45
CA ARG A 201 -7.06 -6.45 8.01
C ARG A 201 -7.51 -7.76 7.35
N CYS A 202 -6.95 -8.02 6.21
CA CYS A 202 -7.23 -9.23 5.44
C CYS A 202 -6.14 -10.30 5.61
N VAL A 203 -6.37 -11.47 5.04
CA VAL A 203 -5.46 -12.62 5.07
C VAL A 203 -4.04 -12.32 4.57
N LEU A 204 -3.81 -11.23 3.83
CA LEU A 204 -2.46 -10.85 3.38
C LEU A 204 -1.50 -10.65 4.54
N THR A 205 -1.96 -10.14 5.68
CA THR A 205 -1.12 -9.95 6.87
C THR A 205 -0.56 -11.26 7.43
N THR A 206 -1.16 -12.40 7.10
CA THR A 206 -0.69 -13.72 7.52
C THR A 206 0.42 -14.30 6.63
N ILE A 207 0.68 -13.68 5.47
CA ILE A 207 1.73 -14.15 4.55
C ILE A 207 3.06 -13.51 4.95
N ASN A 208 4.06 -14.34 5.20
CA ASN A 208 5.42 -13.86 5.46
C ASN A 208 6.01 -13.29 4.15
N PRO A 209 6.40 -11.98 4.10
CA PRO A 209 6.87 -11.37 2.87
C PRO A 209 8.24 -11.87 2.42
N VAL A 210 9.00 -12.55 3.28
CA VAL A 210 10.31 -13.13 2.95
C VAL A 210 10.16 -14.56 2.43
N SER A 211 9.46 -15.44 3.18
CA SER A 211 9.27 -16.85 2.79
C SER A 211 8.10 -17.06 1.82
N LEU A 212 7.24 -16.07 1.64
CA LEU A 212 6.00 -16.12 0.85
C LEU A 212 4.98 -17.15 1.36
N THR A 213 5.20 -17.69 2.55
CA THR A 213 4.33 -18.70 3.17
C THR A 213 3.26 -18.07 4.04
N LYS A 214 2.07 -18.62 3.97
CA LYS A 214 0.98 -18.24 4.87
C LYS A 214 1.17 -18.92 6.22
N HIS A 215 1.00 -18.15 7.32
CA HIS A 215 1.07 -18.70 8.67
C HIS A 215 -0.04 -19.73 8.89
N GLU A 216 0.30 -20.93 9.40
CA GLU A 216 -0.62 -22.06 9.56
C GLU A 216 -1.81 -21.76 10.47
N HIS A 217 -1.58 -20.99 11.55
CA HIS A 217 -2.61 -20.57 12.51
C HIS A 217 -3.18 -19.18 12.21
N GLN A 218 -2.96 -18.65 11.00
CA GLN A 218 -3.45 -17.35 10.56
C GLN A 218 -2.99 -16.14 11.42
N GLU A 219 -1.80 -16.23 12.06
CA GLU A 219 -1.25 -15.06 12.74
C GLU A 219 -0.79 -13.98 11.73
N PRO A 220 -0.97 -12.69 12.04
CA PRO A 220 -1.44 -12.11 13.30
C PRO A 220 -2.96 -11.96 13.42
N LEU A 221 -3.76 -12.31 12.40
CA LEU A 221 -5.21 -12.10 12.41
C LEU A 221 -5.91 -12.81 13.59
N ARG A 222 -5.48 -14.03 13.90
CA ARG A 222 -6.04 -14.80 15.02
C ARG A 222 -5.85 -14.06 16.35
N THR A 223 -4.65 -13.58 16.62
CA THR A 223 -4.35 -12.82 17.85
C THR A 223 -5.08 -11.48 17.85
N LEU A 224 -5.04 -10.71 16.76
CA LEU A 224 -5.79 -9.45 16.64
C LEU A 224 -7.30 -9.66 16.87
N ALA A 225 -7.88 -10.75 16.41
CA ALA A 225 -9.30 -11.06 16.60
C ALA A 225 -9.71 -11.21 18.07
N THR A 226 -8.76 -11.38 19.00
CA THR A 226 -9.05 -11.48 20.44
C THR A 226 -9.30 -10.13 21.09
N TYR A 227 -8.82 -9.01 20.52
CA TYR A 227 -8.91 -7.69 21.15
C TYR A 227 -9.11 -6.51 20.18
N ARG A 228 -9.07 -6.74 18.86
CA ARG A 228 -9.20 -5.71 17.80
C ARG A 228 -10.37 -5.97 16.85
N ARG A 229 -11.46 -6.54 17.34
CA ARG A 229 -12.68 -6.71 16.54
C ARG A 229 -13.34 -5.37 16.30
N LEU A 230 -13.72 -5.13 15.04
CA LEU A 230 -14.49 -3.96 14.63
C LEU A 230 -15.98 -4.23 14.85
N GLU A 231 -16.76 -3.17 15.10
CA GLU A 231 -18.21 -3.25 15.32
C GLU A 231 -18.96 -3.86 14.13
N GLU A 232 -18.55 -3.52 12.91
CA GLU A 232 -19.12 -4.03 11.67
C GLU A 232 -18.62 -5.43 11.28
N GLY A 233 -17.81 -6.05 12.14
CA GLY A 233 -17.12 -7.29 11.88
C GLY A 233 -15.70 -7.06 11.35
N GLY A 234 -14.95 -8.16 11.17
CA GLY A 234 -13.55 -8.06 10.78
C GLY A 234 -12.60 -7.74 11.93
N VAL A 235 -11.36 -7.45 11.61
CA VAL A 235 -10.26 -7.25 12.57
C VAL A 235 -9.48 -6.01 12.17
N GLY A 236 -9.34 -5.03 13.07
CA GLY A 236 -8.69 -3.75 12.82
C GLY A 236 -7.20 -3.72 13.21
N PHE A 237 -6.38 -3.01 12.43
CA PHE A 237 -5.04 -2.58 12.83
C PHE A 237 -4.60 -1.41 11.96
N GLY A 238 -4.35 -0.24 12.60
CA GLY A 238 -4.05 1.00 11.91
C GLY A 238 -5.28 1.74 11.40
N LEU A 239 -5.06 2.90 10.81
CA LEU A 239 -6.08 3.86 10.40
C LEU A 239 -6.00 4.19 8.92
N ASN A 240 -7.14 4.24 8.27
CA ASN A 240 -7.30 4.80 6.94
C ASN A 240 -7.43 6.32 7.02
N LEU A 241 -6.69 7.04 6.18
CA LEU A 241 -6.60 8.50 6.20
C LEU A 241 -6.80 9.10 4.82
N ILE A 242 -7.37 10.32 4.82
CA ILE A 242 -7.37 11.23 3.67
C ILE A 242 -6.50 12.45 3.94
N VAL A 243 -6.01 13.07 2.87
CA VAL A 243 -5.19 14.29 2.94
C VAL A 243 -6.10 15.50 2.87
N VAL A 244 -6.18 16.26 3.96
CA VAL A 244 -6.94 17.54 4.05
C VAL A 244 -6.09 18.71 3.58
N ARG A 245 -4.82 18.74 4.01
CA ARG A 245 -3.85 19.72 3.55
C ARG A 245 -2.61 19.03 3.04
N ALA A 246 -2.38 19.14 1.74
CA ALA A 246 -1.22 18.60 1.03
C ALA A 246 0.08 19.32 1.44
N GLY A 247 1.21 18.63 1.28
CA GLY A 247 2.52 19.22 1.58
C GLY A 247 3.63 18.18 1.68
N PRO A 248 4.85 18.66 1.94
CA PRO A 248 6.00 17.78 2.17
C PRO A 248 5.92 17.11 3.55
N ILE A 249 6.46 15.90 3.62
CA ILE A 249 6.68 15.13 4.86
C ILE A 249 8.08 14.52 4.86
N ALA A 250 8.66 14.34 6.04
CA ALA A 250 9.95 13.69 6.22
C ALA A 250 9.95 12.82 7.49
N ILE A 251 10.79 11.79 7.49
CA ILE A 251 11.08 11.01 8.72
C ILE A 251 11.60 12.00 9.79
N GLY A 252 11.06 11.89 11.00
CA GLY A 252 11.35 12.79 12.12
C GLY A 252 10.35 13.94 12.27
N ASP A 253 9.46 14.19 11.30
CA ASP A 253 8.42 15.21 11.44
C ASP A 253 7.55 14.93 12.66
N THR A 254 7.25 15.97 13.42
CA THR A 254 6.36 15.89 14.58
C THR A 254 4.95 15.52 14.13
N VAL A 255 4.34 14.61 14.87
CA VAL A 255 2.93 14.23 14.72
C VAL A 255 2.13 14.79 15.89
N GLU A 256 1.19 15.67 15.58
CA GLU A 256 0.28 16.34 16.51
C GLU A 256 -1.16 15.86 16.29
N VAL A 257 -1.86 15.52 17.36
CA VAL A 257 -3.30 15.26 17.30
C VAL A 257 -4.04 16.58 17.35
N LEU A 258 -4.91 16.80 16.38
CA LEU A 258 -5.73 18.01 16.30
C LEU A 258 -7.11 17.75 16.94
N PRO A 259 -7.75 18.80 17.48
CA PRO A 259 -9.08 18.68 18.06
C PRO A 259 -10.17 18.30 17.05
#